data_1d3f39a0a72496ba429b6d8a96519078
#
_entry.id   1d3f39a0a72496ba429b6d8a96519078
#
_cell.length_a   1.000
_cell.length_b   1.000
_cell.length_c   1.000
_cell.angle_alpha   90.00
_cell.angle_beta   90.00
_cell.angle_gamma   90.00
#
_symmetry.space_group_name_H-M   'P 1'
#
loop_
_entity.id
_entity.type
_entity.pdbx_description
1 polymer ?
#
loop_
_entity_poly.entity_id
_entity_poly.type
_entity_poly.pdbx_seq_one_letter_code
_entity_poly.pdbx_strand_id
1 'polypeptide(L)'
;MSTCPTEPGAGTLAAALSAQGFAFVPGQMMRALLAQERGLGDWDAFADSWNRLTPDAYLAALGRQRRRRFAVFRMGPESAPRRLEHQAHYQALQYNTLQGGIERWFDPVEADVAASPAMESLLRFGHGLFGSLAATCRSSRIEVHQFRIEAQPGSAGHPTPEGVHRDGVDFVLVLMIRRHNIASGTTTIHAPDGSRLGAFTLATPLDAALVDDRRVHHGVTPVHAIVPGEPAYRDVLVLTFRGEAGSAVT
;
A
#
# COMPACT_ATOMS: atom_id res chain seq x y z
N MET A 1 29.64 7.59 27.29
CA MET A 1 28.38 6.87 27.29
C MET A 1 27.64 7.27 26.03
N SER A 2 27.70 6.46 24.96
CA SER A 2 27.03 6.74 23.70
C SER A 2 25.59 6.33 23.87
N THR A 3 24.67 7.29 23.88
CA THR A 3 23.22 7.02 23.83
C THR A 3 22.92 6.51 22.44
N CYS A 4 22.65 5.19 22.34
CA CYS A 4 22.06 4.61 21.16
C CYS A 4 20.75 5.37 20.87
N PRO A 5 20.53 5.92 19.67
CA PRO A 5 19.26 6.55 19.36
C PRO A 5 18.17 5.49 19.47
N THR A 6 17.20 5.73 20.33
CA THR A 6 16.01 4.90 20.47
C THR A 6 15.36 4.80 19.10
N GLU A 7 15.27 3.60 18.53
CA GLU A 7 14.56 3.40 17.25
C GLU A 7 13.12 3.94 17.40
N PRO A 8 12.65 4.74 16.46
CA PRO A 8 11.33 5.32 16.56
C PRO A 8 10.26 4.21 16.52
N GLY A 9 9.55 4.04 17.62
CA GLY A 9 8.45 3.08 17.74
C GLY A 9 7.16 3.55 17.05
N ALA A 10 6.10 2.73 17.11
CA ALA A 10 4.79 3.07 16.54
C ALA A 10 4.24 4.43 17.03
N GLY A 11 4.53 4.83 18.27
CA GLY A 11 4.15 6.14 18.80
C GLY A 11 4.79 7.33 18.06
N THR A 12 6.03 7.20 17.61
CA THR A 12 6.71 8.23 16.80
C THR A 12 6.08 8.34 15.40
N LEU A 13 5.66 7.21 14.82
CA LEU A 13 4.96 7.20 13.53
C LEU A 13 3.57 7.82 13.64
N ALA A 14 2.83 7.52 14.72
CA ALA A 14 1.55 8.15 14.99
C ALA A 14 1.69 9.67 15.13
N ALA A 15 2.72 10.15 15.83
CA ALA A 15 2.99 11.57 15.95
C ALA A 15 3.33 12.23 14.59
N ALA A 16 4.15 11.58 13.76
CA ALA A 16 4.49 12.08 12.43
C ALA A 16 3.26 12.16 11.52
N LEU A 17 2.43 11.12 11.48
CA LEU A 17 1.16 11.10 10.74
C LEU A 17 0.21 12.19 11.22
N SER A 18 0.06 12.37 12.54
CA SER A 18 -0.77 13.43 13.10
C SER A 18 -0.28 14.83 12.72
N ALA A 19 1.02 15.05 12.72
CA ALA A 19 1.62 16.34 12.40
C ALA A 19 1.57 16.65 10.90
N GLN A 20 2.02 15.71 10.05
CA GLN A 20 2.30 15.96 8.63
C GLN A 20 1.30 15.31 7.66
N GLY A 21 0.49 14.35 8.12
CA GLY A 21 -0.41 13.57 7.27
C GLY A 21 0.27 12.41 6.53
N PHE A 22 1.58 12.25 6.67
CA PHE A 22 2.32 11.14 6.07
C PHE A 22 3.59 10.79 6.87
N ALA A 23 4.12 9.58 6.64
CA ALA A 23 5.43 9.18 7.14
C ALA A 23 6.11 8.22 6.14
N PHE A 24 7.42 8.37 5.98
CA PHE A 24 8.28 7.38 5.35
C PHE A 24 8.89 6.49 6.44
N VAL A 25 8.84 5.17 6.25
CA VAL A 25 9.40 4.18 7.17
C VAL A 25 10.46 3.39 6.44
N PRO A 26 11.75 3.50 6.83
CA PRO A 26 12.81 2.67 6.26
C PRO A 26 12.56 1.18 6.49
N GLY A 27 12.96 0.32 5.54
CA GLY A 27 12.69 -1.11 5.57
C GLY A 27 13.21 -1.83 6.81
N GLN A 28 14.36 -1.42 7.34
CA GLN A 28 14.89 -1.96 8.60
C GLN A 28 13.97 -1.68 9.78
N MET A 29 13.46 -0.46 9.88
CA MET A 29 12.51 -0.05 10.92
C MET A 29 11.17 -0.80 10.74
N MET A 30 10.67 -0.88 9.51
CA MET A 30 9.43 -1.61 9.23
C MET A 30 9.55 -3.09 9.61
N ARG A 31 10.70 -3.72 9.32
CA ARG A 31 10.99 -5.10 9.73
C ARG A 31 10.93 -5.27 11.26
N ALA A 32 11.50 -4.33 12.01
CA ALA A 32 11.48 -4.37 13.48
C ALA A 32 10.05 -4.21 14.04
N LEU A 33 9.24 -3.35 13.44
CA LEU A 33 7.83 -3.17 13.82
C LEU A 33 7.00 -4.43 13.53
N LEU A 34 7.14 -5.03 12.36
CA LEU A 34 6.39 -6.24 11.98
C LEU A 34 6.82 -7.47 12.78
N ALA A 35 8.08 -7.52 13.25
CA ALA A 35 8.55 -8.59 14.12
C ALA A 35 7.84 -8.63 15.49
N GLN A 36 7.24 -7.52 15.92
CA GLN A 36 6.45 -7.43 17.16
C GLN A 36 5.03 -8.01 16.99
N GLU A 37 4.61 -8.27 15.76
CA GLU A 37 3.34 -8.89 15.42
C GLU A 37 3.49 -10.42 15.25
N ARG A 38 3.18 -10.97 14.08
CA ARG A 38 3.39 -12.39 13.74
C ARG A 38 4.74 -12.67 13.08
N GLY A 39 5.50 -11.60 12.80
CA GLY A 39 6.80 -11.67 12.16
C GLY A 39 6.75 -11.83 10.65
N LEU A 40 7.91 -12.08 10.08
CA LEU A 40 8.14 -12.19 8.63
C LEU A 40 8.89 -13.48 8.28
N GLY A 41 8.61 -14.58 9.00
CA GLY A 41 9.30 -15.85 8.77
C GLY A 41 9.07 -16.47 7.39
N ASP A 42 7.98 -16.08 6.73
CA ASP A 42 7.58 -16.49 5.40
C ASP A 42 7.84 -15.42 4.32
N TRP A 43 8.62 -14.37 4.62
CA TRP A 43 8.79 -13.20 3.76
C TRP A 43 9.19 -13.54 2.32
N ASP A 44 10.09 -14.47 2.11
CA ASP A 44 10.57 -14.82 0.77
C ASP A 44 9.44 -15.45 -0.06
N ALA A 45 8.68 -16.38 0.52
CA ALA A 45 7.53 -16.99 -0.14
C ALA A 45 6.42 -15.96 -0.38
N PHE A 46 6.19 -15.05 0.58
CA PHE A 46 5.25 -13.95 0.44
C PHE A 46 5.63 -13.04 -0.74
N ALA A 47 6.89 -12.59 -0.79
CA ALA A 47 7.40 -11.73 -1.86
C ALA A 47 7.40 -12.44 -3.22
N ASP A 48 7.65 -13.76 -3.28
CA ASP A 48 7.62 -14.53 -4.52
C ASP A 48 6.22 -14.67 -5.12
N SER A 49 5.16 -14.47 -4.34
CA SER A 49 3.78 -14.47 -4.84
C SER A 49 3.53 -13.41 -5.93
N TRP A 50 4.33 -12.32 -5.95
CA TRP A 50 4.25 -11.32 -7.02
C TRP A 50 4.58 -11.86 -8.41
N ASN A 51 5.30 -12.98 -8.50
CA ASN A 51 5.57 -13.65 -9.79
C ASN A 51 4.33 -14.36 -10.38
N ARG A 52 3.27 -14.52 -9.57
CA ARG A 52 1.99 -15.15 -9.96
C ARG A 52 0.85 -14.16 -10.15
N LEU A 53 1.14 -12.84 -10.17
CA LEU A 53 0.13 -11.81 -10.42
C LEU A 53 -0.39 -11.88 -11.85
N THR A 54 -1.67 -11.60 -12.02
CA THR A 54 -2.36 -11.59 -13.31
C THR A 54 -2.46 -10.19 -13.92
N PRO A 55 -2.54 -10.06 -15.24
CA PRO A 55 -2.65 -8.76 -15.90
C PRO A 55 -3.90 -7.98 -15.43
N ASP A 56 -3.75 -6.67 -15.24
CA ASP A 56 -4.86 -5.75 -15.02
C ASP A 56 -5.52 -5.41 -16.36
N ALA A 57 -6.58 -6.12 -16.70
CA ALA A 57 -7.28 -5.97 -17.97
C ALA A 57 -7.84 -4.54 -18.17
N TYR A 58 -8.22 -3.86 -17.09
CA TYR A 58 -8.76 -2.51 -17.16
C TYR A 58 -7.70 -1.47 -17.55
N LEU A 59 -6.46 -1.60 -17.06
CA LEU A 59 -5.36 -0.73 -17.47
C LEU A 59 -4.76 -1.15 -18.80
N ALA A 60 -4.74 -2.43 -19.12
CA ALA A 60 -4.26 -2.92 -20.41
C ALA A 60 -5.07 -2.31 -21.56
N ALA A 61 -6.37 -2.13 -21.39
CA ALA A 61 -7.23 -1.45 -22.37
C ALA A 61 -6.84 0.04 -22.60
N LEU A 62 -6.06 0.64 -21.69
CA LEU A 62 -5.51 1.98 -21.81
C LEU A 62 -4.02 1.98 -22.24
N GLY A 63 -3.52 0.84 -22.72
CA GLY A 63 -2.12 0.69 -23.15
C GLY A 63 -1.09 0.71 -22.02
N ARG A 64 -1.51 0.45 -20.76
CA ARG A 64 -0.64 0.48 -19.60
C ARG A 64 -0.44 -0.91 -19.00
N GLN A 65 0.79 -1.22 -18.62
CA GLN A 65 1.17 -2.55 -18.14
C GLN A 65 1.21 -2.56 -16.60
N ARG A 66 0.29 -3.33 -16.01
CA ARG A 66 0.25 -3.61 -14.58
C ARG A 66 -0.28 -5.01 -14.34
N ARG A 67 0.28 -5.71 -13.37
CA ARG A 67 -0.29 -6.95 -12.86
C ARG A 67 -0.80 -6.72 -11.44
N ARG A 68 -1.86 -7.43 -11.06
CA ARG A 68 -2.41 -7.26 -9.71
C ARG A 68 -3.23 -8.47 -9.26
N ARG A 69 -3.42 -8.53 -7.94
CA ARG A 69 -4.47 -9.30 -7.27
C ARG A 69 -5.11 -8.43 -6.19
N PHE A 70 -6.31 -8.82 -5.76
CA PHE A 70 -7.11 -8.05 -4.83
C PHE A 70 -7.75 -8.93 -3.77
N ALA A 71 -7.84 -8.44 -2.55
CA ALA A 71 -8.64 -9.05 -1.48
C ALA A 71 -9.17 -7.97 -0.54
N VAL A 72 -10.18 -8.33 0.23
CA VAL A 72 -10.75 -7.47 1.27
C VAL A 72 -10.73 -8.21 2.59
N PHE A 73 -10.32 -7.49 3.63
CA PHE A 73 -10.35 -7.96 5.01
C PHE A 73 -11.20 -7.04 5.86
N ARG A 74 -11.65 -7.56 6.98
CA ARG A 74 -12.25 -6.79 8.08
C ARG A 74 -11.50 -7.11 9.35
N MET A 75 -11.24 -6.06 10.15
CA MET A 75 -10.70 -6.17 11.50
C MET A 75 -11.53 -5.31 12.45
N GLY A 76 -11.88 -5.89 13.58
CA GLY A 76 -12.44 -5.18 14.73
C GLY A 76 -11.41 -4.99 15.83
N PRO A 77 -11.76 -4.33 16.93
CA PRO A 77 -10.90 -4.23 18.11
C PRO A 77 -10.45 -5.62 18.56
N GLU A 78 -9.15 -5.79 18.78
CA GLU A 78 -8.55 -7.03 19.32
C GLU A 78 -8.87 -8.32 18.54
N SER A 79 -9.42 -8.21 17.31
CA SER A 79 -9.76 -9.35 16.48
C SER A 79 -8.64 -9.72 15.49
N ALA A 80 -8.60 -10.99 15.09
CA ALA A 80 -7.78 -11.41 13.97
C ALA A 80 -8.33 -10.86 12.64
N PRO A 81 -7.48 -10.62 11.63
CA PRO A 81 -7.94 -10.26 10.29
C PRO A 81 -8.88 -11.34 9.73
N ARG A 82 -10.06 -10.94 9.31
CA ARG A 82 -11.02 -11.83 8.66
C ARG A 82 -11.13 -11.48 7.19
N ARG A 83 -10.69 -12.38 6.32
CA ARG A 83 -10.89 -12.24 4.88
C ARG A 83 -12.37 -12.29 4.55
N LEU A 84 -12.83 -11.36 3.72
CA LEU A 84 -14.19 -11.34 3.18
C LEU A 84 -14.27 -12.15 1.89
N GLU A 85 -15.49 -12.45 1.47
CA GLU A 85 -15.75 -13.08 0.18
C GLU A 85 -15.18 -12.22 -0.95
N HIS A 86 -14.80 -12.88 -2.04
CA HIS A 86 -14.29 -12.20 -3.23
C HIS A 86 -15.34 -11.25 -3.78
N GLN A 87 -14.92 -10.02 -4.06
CA GLN A 87 -15.80 -8.92 -4.47
C GLN A 87 -15.08 -7.96 -5.39
N ALA A 88 -15.85 -7.13 -6.11
CA ALA A 88 -15.32 -6.09 -6.94
C ALA A 88 -14.59 -5.02 -6.11
N HIS A 89 -13.55 -4.43 -6.68
CA HIS A 89 -13.00 -3.17 -6.23
C HIS A 89 -13.78 -2.02 -6.85
N TYR A 90 -14.23 -1.10 -6.01
CA TYR A 90 -14.92 0.11 -6.43
C TYR A 90 -14.25 1.36 -5.86
N GLN A 91 -14.05 2.35 -6.71
CA GLN A 91 -13.56 3.67 -6.35
C GLN A 91 -14.43 4.72 -7.05
N ALA A 92 -14.86 5.75 -6.33
CA ALA A 92 -15.69 6.78 -6.93
C ALA A 92 -14.89 7.59 -7.98
N LEU A 93 -15.58 8.11 -8.99
CA LEU A 93 -14.98 8.85 -10.11
C LEU A 93 -14.15 10.07 -9.65
N GLN A 94 -14.57 10.71 -8.55
CA GLN A 94 -13.86 11.86 -7.98
C GLN A 94 -12.46 11.52 -7.45
N TYR A 95 -12.20 10.24 -7.10
CA TYR A 95 -10.91 9.76 -6.62
C TYR A 95 -10.07 9.09 -7.71
N ASN A 96 -10.74 8.57 -8.75
CA ASN A 96 -10.05 7.96 -9.88
C ASN A 96 -10.74 8.38 -11.18
N THR A 97 -10.19 9.40 -11.81
CA THR A 97 -10.75 9.96 -13.05
C THR A 97 -10.61 9.06 -14.27
N LEU A 98 -9.72 8.04 -14.20
CA LEU A 98 -9.48 7.11 -15.30
C LEU A 98 -10.39 5.88 -15.25
N GLN A 99 -10.65 5.34 -14.05
CA GLN A 99 -11.31 4.05 -13.87
C GLN A 99 -12.30 4.05 -12.68
N GLY A 100 -12.63 5.21 -12.14
CA GLY A 100 -13.65 5.35 -11.09
C GLY A 100 -15.07 5.17 -11.64
N GLY A 101 -16.01 4.95 -10.71
CA GLY A 101 -17.45 4.84 -11.03
C GLY A 101 -17.88 3.47 -11.56
N ILE A 102 -16.97 2.51 -11.71
CA ILE A 102 -17.25 1.16 -12.18
C ILE A 102 -16.74 0.11 -11.19
N GLU A 103 -17.44 -1.01 -11.10
CA GLU A 103 -16.96 -2.20 -10.39
C GLU A 103 -15.90 -2.93 -11.22
N ARG A 104 -14.74 -3.15 -10.62
CA ARG A 104 -13.62 -3.81 -11.27
C ARG A 104 -13.32 -5.12 -10.56
N TRP A 105 -13.44 -6.22 -11.28
CA TRP A 105 -13.15 -7.56 -10.79
C TRP A 105 -11.70 -7.93 -11.13
N PHE A 106 -10.90 -8.20 -10.12
CA PHE A 106 -9.52 -8.65 -10.23
C PHE A 106 -9.40 -10.04 -9.63
N ASP A 107 -8.42 -10.82 -10.09
CA ASP A 107 -8.16 -12.11 -9.48
C ASP A 107 -7.90 -11.95 -7.97
N PRO A 108 -8.41 -12.86 -7.14
CA PRO A 108 -8.22 -12.79 -5.70
C PRO A 108 -6.76 -13.02 -5.32
N VAL A 109 -6.29 -12.37 -4.24
CA VAL A 109 -5.05 -12.76 -3.57
C VAL A 109 -5.13 -14.25 -3.24
N GLU A 110 -4.09 -15.01 -3.55
CA GLU A 110 -4.05 -16.46 -3.31
C GLU A 110 -4.29 -16.78 -1.82
N ALA A 111 -4.89 -17.93 -1.55
CA ALA A 111 -5.34 -18.26 -0.20
C ALA A 111 -4.17 -18.41 0.80
N ASP A 112 -3.08 -19.00 0.35
CA ASP A 112 -1.83 -19.14 1.12
C ASP A 112 -1.19 -17.80 1.45
N VAL A 113 -1.16 -16.87 0.49
CA VAL A 113 -0.66 -15.50 0.66
C VAL A 113 -1.54 -14.70 1.61
N ALA A 114 -2.86 -14.82 1.45
CA ALA A 114 -3.83 -14.12 2.29
C ALA A 114 -3.82 -14.59 3.76
N ALA A 115 -3.46 -15.85 4.00
CA ALA A 115 -3.37 -16.46 5.34
C ALA A 115 -1.93 -16.47 5.90
N SER A 116 -0.98 -15.86 5.21
CA SER A 116 0.43 -15.87 5.60
C SER A 116 0.73 -15.03 6.84
N PRO A 117 1.71 -15.40 7.67
CA PRO A 117 2.17 -14.58 8.80
C PRO A 117 2.57 -13.17 8.41
N ALA A 118 3.21 -12.99 7.24
CA ALA A 118 3.60 -11.66 6.73
C ALA A 118 2.37 -10.79 6.45
N MET A 119 1.33 -11.33 5.81
CA MET A 119 0.07 -10.61 5.57
C MET A 119 -0.61 -10.25 6.90
N GLU A 120 -0.72 -11.20 7.83
CA GLU A 120 -1.32 -10.94 9.14
C GLU A 120 -0.58 -9.84 9.90
N SER A 121 0.77 -9.87 9.90
CA SER A 121 1.58 -8.83 10.54
C SER A 121 1.33 -7.44 9.97
N LEU A 122 1.25 -7.33 8.64
CA LEU A 122 0.99 -6.07 7.96
C LEU A 122 -0.41 -5.51 8.26
N LEU A 123 -1.42 -6.38 8.25
CA LEU A 123 -2.80 -6.00 8.58
C LEU A 123 -2.93 -5.54 10.04
N ARG A 124 -2.32 -6.27 10.99
CA ARG A 124 -2.32 -5.93 12.42
C ARG A 124 -1.59 -4.62 12.69
N PHE A 125 -0.38 -4.47 12.16
CA PHE A 125 0.40 -3.25 12.30
C PHE A 125 -0.38 -2.03 11.80
N GLY A 126 -0.90 -2.08 10.56
CA GLY A 126 -1.65 -0.96 9.99
C GLY A 126 -2.93 -0.66 10.77
N HIS A 127 -3.71 -1.69 11.14
CA HIS A 127 -4.92 -1.53 11.93
C HIS A 127 -4.64 -0.93 13.31
N GLY A 128 -3.63 -1.39 14.03
CA GLY A 128 -3.24 -0.86 15.34
C GLY A 128 -2.78 0.59 15.27
N LEU A 129 -1.90 0.91 14.31
CA LEU A 129 -1.40 2.26 14.11
C LEU A 129 -2.54 3.24 13.75
N PHE A 130 -3.33 2.94 12.73
CA PHE A 130 -4.38 3.82 12.24
C PHE A 130 -5.59 3.90 13.19
N GLY A 131 -5.89 2.80 13.91
CA GLY A 131 -6.87 2.79 14.99
C GLY A 131 -6.50 3.69 16.17
N SER A 132 -5.21 3.91 16.41
CA SER A 132 -4.74 4.86 17.42
C SER A 132 -4.91 6.32 17.00
N LEU A 133 -4.95 6.58 15.68
CA LEU A 133 -5.08 7.93 15.10
C LEU A 133 -6.53 8.35 14.86
N ALA A 134 -7.42 7.40 14.63
CA ALA A 134 -8.83 7.67 14.36
C ALA A 134 -9.71 6.59 14.99
N ALA A 135 -10.59 7.00 15.92
CA ALA A 135 -11.50 6.08 16.61
C ALA A 135 -12.41 5.29 15.62
N THR A 136 -12.73 5.86 14.47
CA THR A 136 -13.47 5.19 13.39
C THR A 136 -12.73 3.98 12.84
N CYS A 137 -11.39 3.99 12.86
CA CYS A 137 -10.57 2.90 12.35
C CYS A 137 -10.32 1.76 13.37
N ARG A 138 -10.94 1.82 14.56
CA ARG A 138 -10.95 0.68 15.51
C ARG A 138 -11.68 -0.54 14.93
N SER A 139 -12.62 -0.32 14.01
CA SER A 139 -13.15 -1.36 13.12
C SER A 139 -12.88 -0.91 11.70
N SER A 140 -12.16 -1.70 10.93
CA SER A 140 -11.70 -1.31 9.61
C SER A 140 -12.06 -2.35 8.55
N ARG A 141 -12.54 -1.86 7.41
CA ARG A 141 -12.47 -2.55 6.13
C ARG A 141 -11.10 -2.24 5.53
N ILE A 142 -10.37 -3.27 5.16
CA ILE A 142 -9.01 -3.17 4.63
C ILE A 142 -9.01 -3.80 3.24
N GLU A 143 -8.68 -3.00 2.22
CA GLU A 143 -8.47 -3.52 0.88
C GLU A 143 -6.98 -3.79 0.65
N VAL A 144 -6.68 -4.95 0.11
CA VAL A 144 -5.33 -5.45 -0.15
C VAL A 144 -5.11 -5.50 -1.64
N HIS A 145 -4.12 -4.77 -2.12
CA HIS A 145 -3.74 -4.75 -3.53
C HIS A 145 -2.28 -5.18 -3.67
N GLN A 146 -2.04 -6.30 -4.32
CA GLN A 146 -0.71 -6.65 -4.82
C GLN A 146 -0.56 -6.01 -6.20
N PHE A 147 0.49 -5.21 -6.41
CA PHE A 147 0.76 -4.58 -7.71
C PHE A 147 2.17 -4.88 -8.19
N ARG A 148 2.29 -5.24 -9.46
CA ARG A 148 3.53 -5.13 -10.25
C ARG A 148 3.33 -4.11 -11.35
N ILE A 149 4.09 -3.03 -11.31
CA ILE A 149 4.14 -1.99 -12.34
C ILE A 149 5.35 -2.28 -13.22
N GLU A 150 5.11 -2.56 -14.49
CA GLU A 150 6.14 -2.93 -15.46
C GLU A 150 6.51 -1.74 -16.34
N ALA A 151 7.81 -1.50 -16.52
CA ALA A 151 8.32 -0.63 -17.58
C ALA A 151 8.66 -1.48 -18.79
N GLN A 152 8.27 -1.02 -19.97
CA GLN A 152 8.53 -1.68 -21.25
C GLN A 152 9.62 -0.93 -22.02
N PRO A 153 10.31 -1.55 -22.97
CA PRO A 153 11.24 -0.85 -23.87
C PRO A 153 10.54 0.35 -24.53
N GLY A 154 11.06 1.56 -24.27
CA GLY A 154 10.48 2.80 -24.81
C GLY A 154 9.20 3.29 -24.14
N SER A 155 8.70 2.59 -23.10
CA SER A 155 7.49 2.98 -22.37
C SER A 155 7.69 2.90 -20.87
N ALA A 156 7.39 3.99 -20.17
CA ALA A 156 7.45 4.03 -18.70
C ALA A 156 6.34 3.21 -18.05
N GLY A 157 6.64 2.61 -16.90
CA GLY A 157 5.62 2.08 -16.00
C GLY A 157 5.01 3.21 -15.17
N HIS A 158 3.68 3.22 -15.02
CA HIS A 158 2.95 4.27 -14.30
C HIS A 158 2.34 3.73 -13.00
N PRO A 159 2.97 3.97 -11.82
CA PRO A 159 2.42 3.51 -10.53
C PRO A 159 1.06 4.16 -10.21
N THR A 160 0.94 5.46 -10.45
CA THR A 160 -0.30 6.24 -10.30
C THR A 160 -0.66 6.83 -11.67
N PRO A 161 -1.36 6.07 -12.52
CA PRO A 161 -1.66 6.49 -13.89
C PRO A 161 -2.59 7.71 -13.94
N GLU A 162 -3.37 7.97 -12.91
CA GLU A 162 -4.21 9.15 -12.69
C GLU A 162 -3.43 10.39 -12.22
N GLY A 163 -2.16 10.25 -11.88
CA GLY A 163 -1.33 11.32 -11.34
C GLY A 163 -1.42 11.44 -9.80
N VAL A 164 -1.36 12.68 -9.30
CA VAL A 164 -1.52 12.99 -7.87
C VAL A 164 -3.00 12.91 -7.52
N HIS A 165 -3.36 12.09 -6.54
CA HIS A 165 -4.74 11.77 -6.18
C HIS A 165 -4.90 11.46 -4.69
N ARG A 166 -6.12 11.15 -4.29
CA ARG A 166 -6.51 10.48 -3.04
C ARG A 166 -7.24 9.19 -3.40
N ASP A 167 -7.11 8.17 -2.54
CA ASP A 167 -7.84 6.91 -2.74
C ASP A 167 -9.30 6.98 -2.28
N GLY A 168 -9.65 7.98 -1.47
CA GLY A 168 -10.99 8.13 -0.89
C GLY A 168 -11.24 7.21 0.29
N VAL A 169 -10.18 6.90 1.03
CA VAL A 169 -10.18 6.10 2.26
C VAL A 169 -9.72 6.94 3.46
N ASP A 170 -9.54 6.33 4.63
CA ASP A 170 -9.00 7.07 5.78
C ASP A 170 -7.47 7.06 5.76
N PHE A 171 -6.86 5.89 5.57
CA PHE A 171 -5.40 5.74 5.57
C PHE A 171 -4.94 4.75 4.50
N VAL A 172 -3.70 4.96 4.06
CA VAL A 172 -3.00 4.08 3.11
C VAL A 172 -1.64 3.68 3.66
N LEU A 173 -1.30 2.40 3.50
CA LEU A 173 0.03 1.87 3.70
C LEU A 173 0.51 1.29 2.37
N VAL A 174 1.61 1.83 1.85
CA VAL A 174 2.30 1.31 0.66
C VAL A 174 3.60 0.69 1.11
N LEU A 175 3.81 -0.59 0.82
CA LEU A 175 5.01 -1.34 1.17
C LEU A 175 5.76 -1.77 -0.08
N MET A 176 7.06 -1.50 -0.13
CA MET A 176 7.94 -1.99 -1.18
C MET A 176 8.22 -3.48 -0.98
N ILE A 177 7.93 -4.27 -2.01
CA ILE A 177 8.29 -5.69 -2.06
C ILE A 177 9.61 -5.87 -2.81
N ARG A 178 9.68 -5.33 -4.04
CA ARG A 178 10.87 -5.48 -4.89
C ARG A 178 10.96 -4.35 -5.92
N ARG A 179 12.19 -3.93 -6.18
CA ARG A 179 12.53 -3.11 -7.36
C ARG A 179 13.52 -3.90 -8.19
N HIS A 180 13.30 -3.97 -9.48
CA HIS A 180 14.19 -4.67 -10.39
C HIS A 180 14.39 -3.84 -11.65
N ASN A 181 15.64 -3.51 -11.96
CA ASN A 181 16.06 -2.82 -13.19
C ASN A 181 15.27 -1.53 -13.48
N ILE A 182 14.90 -0.74 -12.45
CA ILE A 182 14.16 0.51 -12.64
C ILE A 182 14.82 1.71 -11.98
N ALA A 183 14.74 2.86 -12.66
CA ALA A 183 15.01 4.18 -12.13
C ALA A 183 13.71 4.93 -11.81
N SER A 184 13.79 6.01 -11.02
CA SER A 184 12.67 6.87 -10.60
C SER A 184 11.65 6.15 -9.69
N GLY A 185 10.36 6.44 -9.79
CA GLY A 185 9.34 5.92 -8.89
C GLY A 185 9.34 6.64 -7.54
N THR A 186 9.61 7.94 -7.55
CA THR A 186 9.56 8.81 -6.39
C THR A 186 8.11 9.09 -6.00
N THR A 187 7.78 8.81 -4.75
CA THR A 187 6.51 9.20 -4.14
C THR A 187 6.56 10.68 -3.81
N THR A 188 5.52 11.41 -4.18
CA THR A 188 5.33 12.83 -3.84
C THR A 188 4.06 12.99 -3.01
N ILE A 189 4.14 13.82 -1.98
CA ILE A 189 3.01 14.13 -1.10
C ILE A 189 2.67 15.61 -1.24
N HIS A 190 1.39 15.91 -1.34
CA HIS A 190 0.89 17.25 -1.60
C HIS A 190 -0.22 17.62 -0.62
N ALA A 191 -0.27 18.89 -0.26
CA ALA A 191 -1.40 19.47 0.46
C ALA A 191 -2.64 19.56 -0.46
N PRO A 192 -3.84 19.80 0.09
CA PRO A 192 -5.06 19.99 -0.71
C PRO A 192 -4.99 21.15 -1.72
N ASP A 193 -4.16 22.16 -1.48
CA ASP A 193 -3.90 23.28 -2.40
C ASP A 193 -2.91 22.94 -3.53
N GLY A 194 -2.40 21.70 -3.56
CA GLY A 194 -1.43 21.23 -4.55
C GLY A 194 0.04 21.50 -4.19
N SER A 195 0.33 22.24 -3.11
CA SER A 195 1.72 22.47 -2.67
C SER A 195 2.38 21.17 -2.23
N ARG A 196 3.65 20.98 -2.59
CA ARG A 196 4.39 19.75 -2.26
C ARG A 196 4.87 19.78 -0.82
N LEU A 197 4.43 18.82 -0.01
CA LEU A 197 4.81 18.63 1.39
C LEU A 197 6.06 17.75 1.54
N GLY A 198 6.28 16.80 0.64
CA GLY A 198 7.40 15.89 0.72
C GLY A 198 7.61 15.05 -0.53
N ALA A 199 8.78 14.44 -0.62
CA ALA A 199 9.11 13.47 -1.65
C ALA A 199 10.13 12.47 -1.14
N PHE A 200 9.96 11.19 -1.45
CA PHE A 200 10.85 10.09 -1.10
C PHE A 200 10.67 8.92 -2.07
N THR A 201 11.63 8.03 -2.11
CA THR A 201 11.54 6.82 -2.93
C THR A 201 11.55 5.60 -2.04
N LEU A 202 10.56 4.72 -2.18
CA LEU A 202 10.62 3.38 -1.61
C LEU A 202 11.62 2.58 -2.44
N ALA A 203 12.85 2.44 -1.94
CA ALA A 203 13.99 1.92 -2.70
C ALA A 203 14.35 0.48 -2.36
N THR A 204 14.17 0.08 -1.11
CA THR A 204 14.55 -1.24 -0.60
C THR A 204 13.32 -2.03 -0.15
N PRO A 205 13.38 -3.38 -0.12
CA PRO A 205 12.29 -4.17 0.43
C PRO A 205 11.90 -3.72 1.84
N LEU A 206 10.60 -3.70 2.12
CA LEU A 206 9.97 -3.20 3.35
C LEU A 206 9.99 -1.69 3.55
N ASP A 207 10.64 -0.87 2.70
CA ASP A 207 10.38 0.58 2.76
C ASP A 207 8.88 0.83 2.65
N ALA A 208 8.35 1.68 3.51
CA ALA A 208 6.91 1.95 3.53
C ALA A 208 6.58 3.44 3.51
N ALA A 209 5.47 3.75 2.88
CA ALA A 209 4.80 5.04 2.98
C ALA A 209 3.49 4.85 3.75
N LEU A 210 3.28 5.66 4.78
CA LEU A 210 2.04 5.74 5.55
C LEU A 210 1.40 7.09 5.25
N VAL A 211 0.12 7.10 4.90
CA VAL A 211 -0.58 8.30 4.43
C VAL A 211 -1.94 8.43 5.13
N ASP A 212 -2.24 9.59 5.68
CA ASP A 212 -3.59 10.00 6.06
C ASP A 212 -4.27 10.57 4.80
N ASP A 213 -5.01 9.73 4.08
CA ASP A 213 -5.62 10.04 2.79
C ASP A 213 -6.69 11.14 2.87
N ARG A 214 -7.19 11.43 4.06
CA ARG A 214 -8.15 12.53 4.29
C ARG A 214 -7.48 13.90 4.23
N ARG A 215 -6.17 13.97 4.48
CA ARG A 215 -5.42 15.22 4.68
C ARG A 215 -4.49 15.58 3.54
N VAL A 216 -3.96 14.59 2.83
CA VAL A 216 -2.96 14.81 1.79
C VAL A 216 -3.30 14.07 0.51
N HIS A 217 -2.77 14.55 -0.60
CA HIS A 217 -2.75 13.85 -1.88
C HIS A 217 -1.40 13.20 -2.09
N HIS A 218 -1.36 12.12 -2.84
CA HIS A 218 -0.11 11.43 -3.14
C HIS A 218 -0.05 11.00 -4.61
N GLY A 219 1.18 10.83 -5.11
CA GLY A 219 1.43 10.34 -6.44
C GLY A 219 2.82 9.73 -6.52
N VAL A 220 3.08 8.97 -7.58
CA VAL A 220 4.38 8.35 -7.82
C VAL A 220 4.83 8.63 -9.25
N THR A 221 6.05 9.15 -9.40
CA THR A 221 6.60 9.41 -10.73
C THR A 221 6.75 8.11 -11.54
N PRO A 222 6.65 8.16 -12.87
CA PRO A 222 6.86 7.01 -13.73
C PRO A 222 8.19 6.32 -13.46
N VAL A 223 8.24 4.99 -13.67
CA VAL A 223 9.45 4.19 -13.57
C VAL A 223 9.96 3.84 -14.97
N HIS A 224 11.28 3.84 -15.14
CA HIS A 224 11.95 3.59 -16.42
C HIS A 224 12.94 2.44 -16.26
N ALA A 225 13.06 1.58 -17.28
CA ALA A 225 14.09 0.57 -17.33
C ALA A 225 15.49 1.22 -17.34
N ILE A 226 16.43 0.70 -16.53
CA ILE A 226 17.83 1.11 -16.53
C ILE A 226 18.56 0.42 -17.67
N VAL A 227 18.40 -0.90 -17.78
CA VAL A 227 18.99 -1.72 -18.85
C VAL A 227 17.87 -2.09 -19.83
N PRO A 228 17.90 -1.58 -21.06
CA PRO A 228 16.88 -1.91 -22.06
C PRO A 228 16.92 -3.41 -22.43
N GLY A 229 15.73 -3.99 -22.62
CA GLY A 229 15.60 -5.40 -23.02
C GLY A 229 15.56 -6.39 -21.86
N GLU A 230 15.90 -5.97 -20.65
CA GLU A 230 15.74 -6.77 -19.45
C GLU A 230 14.39 -6.46 -18.76
N PRO A 231 13.80 -7.44 -18.03
CA PRO A 231 12.62 -7.18 -17.20
C PRO A 231 12.84 -5.98 -16.27
N ALA A 232 11.87 -5.08 -16.21
CA ALA A 232 11.97 -3.88 -15.38
C ALA A 232 10.64 -3.63 -14.68
N TYR A 233 10.63 -3.69 -13.33
CA TYR A 233 9.38 -3.60 -12.56
C TYR A 233 9.56 -3.10 -11.13
N ARG A 234 8.43 -2.62 -10.59
CA ARG A 234 8.22 -2.24 -9.20
C ARG A 234 7.08 -3.07 -8.61
N ASP A 235 7.36 -3.84 -7.57
CA ASP A 235 6.40 -4.63 -6.83
C ASP A 235 6.07 -3.92 -5.52
N VAL A 236 4.79 -3.71 -5.25
CA VAL A 236 4.31 -3.10 -4.00
C VAL A 236 3.06 -3.79 -3.50
N LEU A 237 2.92 -3.81 -2.18
CA LEU A 237 1.65 -4.05 -1.50
C LEU A 237 1.05 -2.69 -1.14
N VAL A 238 -0.23 -2.51 -1.45
CA VAL A 238 -1.01 -1.35 -1.00
C VAL A 238 -2.15 -1.85 -0.12
N LEU A 239 -2.21 -1.35 1.10
CA LEU A 239 -3.29 -1.58 2.05
C LEU A 239 -4.04 -0.26 2.24
N THR A 240 -5.33 -0.24 1.94
CA THR A 240 -6.17 0.91 2.23
C THR A 240 -7.10 0.59 3.40
N PHE A 241 -7.23 1.53 4.33
CA PHE A 241 -8.01 1.36 5.54
C PHE A 241 -9.18 2.34 5.54
N ARG A 242 -10.39 1.81 5.68
CA ARG A 242 -11.61 2.61 5.87
C ARG A 242 -12.27 2.18 7.18
N GLY A 243 -12.51 3.16 8.05
CA GLY A 243 -13.26 2.94 9.27
C GLY A 243 -14.69 2.49 8.98
N GLU A 244 -15.16 1.51 9.71
CA GLU A 244 -16.55 1.09 9.69
C GLU A 244 -17.23 1.58 10.99
N ALA A 245 -18.38 2.23 10.86
CA ALA A 245 -19.21 2.51 12.02
C ALA A 245 -19.51 1.19 12.71
N GLY A 246 -19.16 1.06 14.00
CA GLY A 246 -19.47 -0.15 14.76
C GLY A 246 -20.96 -0.45 14.63
N SER A 247 -21.28 -1.60 14.03
CA SER A 247 -22.64 -2.14 14.16
C SER A 247 -22.83 -2.32 15.67
N ALA A 248 -23.68 -1.52 16.26
CA ALA A 248 -24.17 -1.80 17.61
C ALA A 248 -24.70 -3.23 17.58
N VAL A 249 -24.05 -4.11 18.34
CA VAL A 249 -24.58 -5.45 18.58
C VAL A 249 -25.91 -5.24 19.30
N THR A 250 -26.99 -5.38 18.55
CA THR A 250 -28.33 -5.52 19.12
C THR A 250 -28.52 -6.95 19.62
#